data_2d6b9248941570213058a230dc141e5c
#
_entry.id   2d6b9248941570213058a230dc141e5c
#
_cell.length_a   1.000
_cell.length_b   1.000
_cell.length_c   1.000
_cell.angle_alpha   90.00
_cell.angle_beta   90.00
_cell.angle_gamma   90.00
#
_symmetry.space_group_name_H-M   'P 1'
#
loop_
_entity.id
_entity.type
_entity.pdbx_description
1 polymer ?
#
loop_
_entity_poly.entity_id
_entity_poly.type
_entity_poly.pdbx_seq_one_letter_code
_entity_poly.pdbx_strand_id
1 'polypeptide(L)'
;GYVSEHSGYHHGEASLNAAIVGMAQNFVGSNNINLFEPNGQFGTRLKGGEDSASERYIFTQLSRLTRLIFRQEDDAVLSYINDDGQLVEPMYYAPAIPMILVNGSKGIGTGFSTDVIPHNPLQIIAYIRAMLMETSVGDRPTIEPYFKGFKGTIRNIAAASATSGASAKYLIKGTYEIVADRKVRITELPVGTWTDDYKEFLEKLMEVPAASEKDKDKGKGKGGD
;
A
#
# COMPACT_ATOMS: atom_id res chain seq x y z
N GLY A 1 -13.00 6.75 22.10
CA GLY A 1 -14.29 6.58 22.83
C GLY A 1 -15.47 6.83 21.92
N TYR A 2 -15.73 8.10 21.53
CA TYR A 2 -16.91 8.49 20.74
C TYR A 2 -17.07 7.66 19.44
N VAL A 3 -16.02 7.55 18.65
CA VAL A 3 -16.05 6.78 17.39
C VAL A 3 -16.34 5.29 17.66
N SER A 4 -15.69 4.71 18.65
CA SER A 4 -15.89 3.31 19.03
C SER A 4 -17.34 3.03 19.43
N GLU A 5 -17.92 3.89 20.24
CA GLU A 5 -19.29 3.79 20.71
C GLU A 5 -20.32 3.90 19.55
N HIS A 6 -20.14 4.90 18.67
CA HIS A 6 -21.11 5.18 17.59
C HIS A 6 -20.96 4.26 16.36
N SER A 7 -19.81 3.61 16.19
CA SER A 7 -19.58 2.66 15.10
C SER A 7 -19.74 1.20 15.52
N GLY A 8 -19.97 0.93 16.80
CA GLY A 8 -20.00 -0.46 17.32
C GLY A 8 -18.68 -1.20 17.13
N TYR A 9 -17.53 -0.49 17.22
CA TYR A 9 -16.23 -1.10 16.99
C TYR A 9 -15.76 -1.95 18.19
N HIS A 10 -15.59 -3.26 17.97
CA HIS A 10 -15.35 -4.25 19.03
C HIS A 10 -13.89 -4.72 19.18
N HIS A 11 -12.93 -4.16 18.44
CA HIS A 11 -11.54 -4.66 18.43
C HIS A 11 -10.55 -3.87 19.33
N GLY A 12 -11.05 -3.01 20.19
CA GLY A 12 -10.24 -2.22 21.12
C GLY A 12 -9.63 -0.95 20.53
N GLU A 13 -9.18 -0.07 21.42
CA GLU A 13 -8.74 1.28 21.10
C GLU A 13 -7.51 1.32 20.19
N ALA A 14 -6.49 0.51 20.48
CA ALA A 14 -5.26 0.49 19.70
C ALA A 14 -5.50 0.11 18.22
N SER A 15 -6.39 -0.87 17.98
CA SER A 15 -6.75 -1.28 16.62
C SER A 15 -7.53 -0.20 15.89
N LEU A 16 -8.45 0.50 16.57
CA LEU A 16 -9.18 1.61 15.98
C LEU A 16 -8.26 2.77 15.62
N ASN A 17 -7.35 3.14 16.53
CA ASN A 17 -6.35 4.18 16.28
C ASN A 17 -5.45 3.83 15.10
N ALA A 18 -4.96 2.60 15.02
CA ALA A 18 -4.17 2.12 13.90
C ALA A 18 -4.94 2.19 12.57
N ALA A 19 -6.23 1.84 12.56
CA ALA A 19 -7.07 1.95 11.37
C ALA A 19 -7.25 3.41 10.91
N ILE A 20 -7.51 4.33 11.85
CA ILE A 20 -7.64 5.75 11.55
C ILE A 20 -6.32 6.32 11.01
N VAL A 21 -5.19 6.01 11.66
CA VAL A 21 -3.85 6.41 11.21
C VAL A 21 -3.58 5.87 9.80
N GLY A 22 -3.85 4.60 9.55
CA GLY A 22 -3.67 3.99 8.23
C GLY A 22 -4.47 4.68 7.13
N MET A 23 -5.72 5.08 7.40
CA MET A 23 -6.56 5.82 6.44
C MET A 23 -6.13 7.27 6.23
N ALA A 24 -5.32 7.84 7.12
CA ALA A 24 -4.77 9.19 6.99
C ALA A 24 -3.41 9.23 6.30
N GLN A 25 -2.65 8.15 6.28
CA GLN A 25 -1.32 8.09 5.70
C GLN A 25 -1.32 8.46 4.21
N ASN A 26 -0.36 9.30 3.78
CA ASN A 26 -0.31 9.90 2.45
C ASN A 26 1.07 9.83 1.78
N PHE A 27 2.02 9.07 2.35
CA PHE A 27 3.36 8.87 1.75
C PHE A 27 3.31 7.85 0.60
N VAL A 28 4.35 7.81 -0.23
CA VAL A 28 4.44 6.87 -1.37
C VAL A 28 4.39 5.42 -0.88
N GLY A 29 3.43 4.66 -1.39
CA GLY A 29 3.18 3.28 -0.97
C GLY A 29 2.07 3.12 0.07
N SER A 30 1.52 4.23 0.58
CA SER A 30 0.30 4.28 1.37
C SER A 30 -0.94 4.56 0.49
N ASN A 31 -1.86 5.41 0.94
CA ASN A 31 -3.08 5.69 0.18
C ASN A 31 -2.83 6.59 -1.04
N ASN A 32 -3.44 6.29 -2.18
CA ASN A 32 -3.55 7.21 -3.30
C ASN A 32 -4.52 8.35 -2.98
N ILE A 33 -5.59 8.06 -2.23
CA ILE A 33 -6.50 9.04 -1.65
C ILE A 33 -6.66 8.71 -0.17
N ASN A 34 -6.09 9.53 0.69
CA ASN A 34 -6.28 9.42 2.14
C ASN A 34 -7.67 9.96 2.54
N LEU A 35 -8.40 9.19 3.34
CA LEU A 35 -9.75 9.54 3.80
C LEU A 35 -9.74 10.51 4.97
N PHE A 36 -8.65 10.57 5.71
CA PHE A 36 -8.43 11.50 6.82
C PHE A 36 -7.21 12.36 6.55
N GLU A 37 -7.20 13.56 7.11
CA GLU A 37 -6.06 14.49 7.01
C GLU A 37 -5.02 14.16 8.09
N PRO A 38 -3.73 13.95 7.73
CA PRO A 38 -2.67 13.68 8.68
C PRO A 38 -2.12 14.98 9.29
N ASN A 39 -2.74 15.48 10.36
CA ASN A 39 -2.28 16.66 11.07
C ASN A 39 -1.30 16.26 12.20
N GLY A 40 -0.02 16.25 11.89
CA GLY A 40 1.06 15.77 12.74
C GLY A 40 1.85 14.62 12.09
N GLN A 41 2.55 13.82 12.89
CA GLN A 41 3.34 12.68 12.39
C GLN A 41 2.47 11.42 12.32
N PHE A 42 1.93 11.14 11.16
CA PHE A 42 1.13 9.94 10.87
C PHE A 42 1.92 8.79 10.25
N GLY A 43 3.24 8.88 10.28
CA GLY A 43 4.12 7.91 9.67
C GLY A 43 4.69 8.40 8.34
N THR A 44 5.83 7.84 7.97
CA THR A 44 6.56 8.22 6.76
C THR A 44 6.99 7.00 5.96
N ARG A 45 7.46 7.27 4.76
CA ARG A 45 8.09 6.27 3.89
C ARG A 45 9.39 5.70 4.47
N LEU A 46 10.02 6.38 5.43
CA LEU A 46 11.24 5.89 6.07
C LEU A 46 11.02 4.52 6.71
N LYS A 47 9.91 4.38 7.43
CA LYS A 47 9.54 3.15 8.19
C LYS A 47 8.21 2.53 7.78
N GLY A 48 7.70 2.87 6.60
CA GLY A 48 6.43 2.32 6.11
C GLY A 48 5.22 2.69 6.96
N GLY A 49 5.29 3.82 7.66
CA GLY A 49 4.23 4.33 8.51
C GLY A 49 4.30 3.90 9.98
N GLU A 50 5.24 3.03 10.35
CA GLU A 50 5.42 2.58 11.75
C GLU A 50 5.97 3.68 12.67
N ASP A 51 6.52 4.74 12.08
CA ASP A 51 7.02 5.93 12.77
C ASP A 51 5.94 6.98 13.07
N SER A 52 4.66 6.59 13.06
CA SER A 52 3.58 7.47 13.51
C SER A 52 3.75 7.80 15.00
N ALA A 53 3.45 9.07 15.34
CA ALA A 53 3.45 9.48 16.73
C ALA A 53 2.28 8.83 17.49
N SER A 54 2.39 8.81 18.81
CA SER A 54 1.28 8.38 19.68
C SER A 54 0.05 9.28 19.42
N GLU A 55 -1.14 8.67 19.42
CA GLU A 55 -2.42 9.30 19.05
C GLU A 55 -2.73 10.57 19.84
N ARG A 56 -2.24 10.71 21.06
CA ARG A 56 -2.41 11.90 21.90
C ARG A 56 -1.69 13.15 21.40
N TYR A 57 -0.77 13.00 20.44
CA TYR A 57 0.02 14.10 19.88
C TYR A 57 -0.36 14.47 18.43
N ILE A 58 -1.29 13.76 17.84
CA ILE A 58 -1.70 13.93 16.46
C ILE A 58 -3.20 14.17 16.38
N PHE A 59 -3.64 14.85 15.32
CA PHE A 59 -5.03 15.20 15.11
C PHE A 59 -5.43 14.83 13.69
N THR A 60 -6.71 14.54 13.50
CA THR A 60 -7.23 14.23 12.19
C THR A 60 -8.66 14.72 12.03
N GLN A 61 -9.07 14.86 10.80
CA GLN A 61 -10.44 15.12 10.38
C GLN A 61 -10.66 14.45 9.02
N LEU A 62 -11.90 14.36 8.57
CA LEU A 62 -12.20 13.89 7.22
C LEU A 62 -11.51 14.77 6.19
N SER A 63 -10.87 14.14 5.19
CA SER A 63 -10.36 14.89 4.06
C SER A 63 -11.52 15.45 3.22
N ARG A 64 -11.25 16.51 2.47
CA ARG A 64 -12.28 17.16 1.61
C ARG A 64 -12.86 16.20 0.57
N LEU A 65 -12.06 15.24 0.10
CA LEU A 65 -12.51 14.26 -0.89
C LEU A 65 -13.41 13.19 -0.28
N THR A 66 -13.33 12.93 1.01
CA THR A 66 -14.07 11.84 1.65
C THR A 66 -15.57 11.98 1.47
N ARG A 67 -16.14 13.18 1.67
CA ARG A 67 -17.58 13.42 1.49
C ARG A 67 -18.00 13.66 0.03
N LEU A 68 -17.04 13.72 -0.91
CA LEU A 68 -17.32 13.64 -2.35
C LEU A 68 -17.36 12.19 -2.83
N ILE A 69 -16.57 11.32 -2.20
CA ILE A 69 -16.53 9.88 -2.49
C ILE A 69 -17.69 9.16 -1.82
N PHE A 70 -17.92 9.42 -0.54
CA PHE A 70 -19.04 8.89 0.26
C PHE A 70 -20.04 10.02 0.49
N ARG A 71 -20.97 10.16 -0.42
CA ARG A 71 -21.89 11.30 -0.47
C ARG A 71 -22.84 11.30 0.72
N GLN A 72 -23.05 12.48 1.30
CA GLN A 72 -23.92 12.63 2.46
C GLN A 72 -25.39 12.34 2.14
N GLU A 73 -25.80 12.61 0.91
CA GLU A 73 -27.16 12.36 0.43
C GLU A 73 -27.49 10.86 0.44
N ASP A 74 -26.50 10.00 0.31
CA ASP A 74 -26.67 8.53 0.32
C ASP A 74 -26.87 7.99 1.73
N ASP A 75 -26.45 8.70 2.77
CA ASP A 75 -26.56 8.25 4.18
C ASP A 75 -28.00 7.84 4.55
N ALA A 76 -29.01 8.52 4.00
CA ALA A 76 -30.42 8.26 4.29
C ALA A 76 -30.98 6.97 3.66
N VAL A 77 -30.30 6.43 2.65
CA VAL A 77 -30.74 5.24 1.90
C VAL A 77 -29.90 4.00 2.19
N LEU A 78 -28.84 4.12 2.99
CA LEU A 78 -28.02 2.99 3.42
C LEU A 78 -28.77 2.12 4.43
N SER A 79 -28.50 0.81 4.39
CA SER A 79 -29.01 -0.14 5.39
C SER A 79 -28.04 -0.22 6.56
N TYR A 80 -28.48 0.20 7.73
CA TYR A 80 -27.65 0.23 8.95
C TYR A 80 -27.79 -1.06 9.75
N ILE A 81 -26.69 -1.47 10.38
CA ILE A 81 -26.65 -2.58 11.32
C ILE A 81 -27.29 -2.12 12.64
N ASN A 82 -28.17 -2.96 13.19
CA ASN A 82 -28.75 -2.76 14.51
C ASN A 82 -28.00 -3.65 15.52
N ASP A 83 -27.28 -3.03 16.44
CA ASP A 83 -26.57 -3.67 17.53
C ASP A 83 -27.30 -3.35 18.86
N ASP A 84 -28.01 -4.34 19.40
CA ASP A 84 -28.82 -4.24 20.60
C ASP A 84 -29.76 -3.02 20.68
N GLY A 85 -30.38 -2.68 19.53
CA GLY A 85 -31.31 -1.54 19.43
C GLY A 85 -30.68 -0.22 19.04
N GLN A 86 -29.37 -0.15 18.92
CA GLN A 86 -28.64 1.01 18.42
C GLN A 86 -28.23 0.81 16.94
N LEU A 87 -28.53 1.78 16.10
CA LEU A 87 -27.98 1.81 14.73
C LEU A 87 -26.53 2.27 14.80
N VAL A 88 -25.64 1.43 14.31
CA VAL A 88 -24.18 1.67 14.36
C VAL A 88 -23.67 2.08 12.99
N GLU A 89 -23.14 1.19 12.19
CA GLU A 89 -22.57 1.47 10.88
C GLU A 89 -23.44 0.90 9.75
N PRO A 90 -23.37 1.39 8.52
CA PRO A 90 -24.05 0.76 7.40
C PRO A 90 -23.41 -0.60 7.09
N MET A 91 -24.21 -1.55 6.58
CA MET A 91 -23.71 -2.85 6.12
C MET A 91 -22.61 -2.72 5.07
N TYR A 92 -22.68 -1.69 4.25
CA TYR A 92 -21.65 -1.30 3.28
C TYR A 92 -21.83 0.17 2.89
N TYR A 93 -20.77 0.77 2.41
CA TYR A 93 -20.79 2.07 1.76
C TYR A 93 -20.76 1.91 0.24
N ALA A 94 -21.43 2.82 -0.48
CA ALA A 94 -21.40 2.90 -1.94
C ALA A 94 -20.59 4.14 -2.38
N PRO A 95 -19.26 4.04 -2.46
CA PRO A 95 -18.45 5.17 -2.88
C PRO A 95 -18.64 5.50 -4.35
N ALA A 96 -18.56 6.79 -4.72
CA ALA A 96 -18.71 7.26 -6.09
C ALA A 96 -17.68 6.64 -7.06
N ILE A 97 -16.53 6.21 -6.55
CA ILE A 97 -15.50 5.45 -7.28
C ILE A 97 -15.05 4.25 -6.42
N PRO A 98 -14.67 3.12 -7.02
CA PRO A 98 -14.31 1.90 -6.27
C PRO A 98 -12.99 2.10 -5.50
N MET A 99 -13.09 2.43 -4.22
CA MET A 99 -11.93 2.70 -3.36
C MET A 99 -10.99 1.51 -3.23
N ILE A 100 -11.48 0.27 -3.38
CA ILE A 100 -10.64 -0.93 -3.43
C ILE A 100 -9.66 -0.90 -4.60
N LEU A 101 -10.00 -0.30 -5.73
CA LEU A 101 -9.08 -0.10 -6.84
C LEU A 101 -8.21 1.13 -6.66
N VAL A 102 -8.71 2.18 -6.00
CA VAL A 102 -7.96 3.42 -5.78
C VAL A 102 -6.79 3.21 -4.82
N ASN A 103 -7.06 2.67 -3.64
CA ASN A 103 -6.06 2.48 -2.58
C ASN A 103 -5.51 1.06 -2.50
N GLY A 104 -6.09 0.13 -3.27
CA GLY A 104 -5.78 -1.28 -3.15
C GLY A 104 -6.39 -1.92 -1.90
N SER A 105 -6.15 -3.19 -1.75
CA SER A 105 -6.53 -3.96 -0.55
C SER A 105 -5.60 -5.13 -0.40
N LYS A 106 -5.08 -5.35 0.81
CA LYS A 106 -4.27 -6.51 1.12
C LYS A 106 -4.73 -7.10 2.45
N GLY A 107 -5.00 -8.38 2.44
CA GLY A 107 -5.43 -9.06 3.65
C GLY A 107 -5.42 -10.57 3.50
N ILE A 108 -5.27 -11.26 4.63
CA ILE A 108 -5.27 -12.72 4.72
C ILE A 108 -6.52 -13.12 5.49
N GLY A 109 -7.30 -14.03 4.92
CA GLY A 109 -8.43 -14.67 5.58
C GLY A 109 -8.21 -16.18 5.70
N THR A 110 -9.09 -16.88 6.38
CA THR A 110 -9.02 -18.34 6.50
C THR A 110 -9.24 -19.00 5.13
N GLY A 111 -8.17 -19.55 4.55
CA GLY A 111 -8.20 -20.21 3.23
C GLY A 111 -8.22 -19.26 2.03
N PHE A 112 -8.19 -17.94 2.23
CA PHE A 112 -8.22 -16.93 1.19
C PHE A 112 -7.23 -15.81 1.46
N SER A 113 -6.80 -15.11 0.41
CA SER A 113 -6.03 -13.88 0.51
C SER A 113 -6.50 -12.88 -0.55
N THR A 114 -6.44 -11.60 -0.20
CA THR A 114 -6.69 -10.50 -1.13
C THR A 114 -5.41 -9.72 -1.30
N ASP A 115 -5.05 -9.42 -2.54
CA ASP A 115 -3.93 -8.54 -2.88
C ASP A 115 -4.30 -7.76 -4.16
N VAL A 116 -4.93 -6.60 -3.96
CA VAL A 116 -5.34 -5.69 -5.02
C VAL A 116 -4.37 -4.53 -5.04
N ILE A 117 -3.63 -4.40 -6.13
CA ILE A 117 -2.70 -3.27 -6.33
C ILE A 117 -3.48 -1.97 -6.54
N PRO A 118 -3.04 -0.83 -5.97
CA PRO A 118 -3.67 0.47 -6.21
C PRO A 118 -3.56 0.93 -7.67
N HIS A 119 -4.56 1.68 -8.14
CA HIS A 119 -4.65 2.17 -9.51
C HIS A 119 -4.88 3.69 -9.55
N ASN A 120 -4.67 4.29 -10.72
CA ASN A 120 -4.84 5.72 -10.92
C ASN A 120 -6.31 6.13 -10.82
N PRO A 121 -6.72 6.97 -9.85
CA PRO A 121 -8.11 7.39 -9.67
C PRO A 121 -8.68 8.09 -10.92
N LEU A 122 -7.88 8.86 -11.63
CA LEU A 122 -8.34 9.57 -12.84
C LEU A 122 -8.66 8.60 -13.99
N GLN A 123 -7.88 7.52 -14.13
CA GLN A 123 -8.15 6.47 -15.11
C GLN A 123 -9.41 5.69 -14.74
N ILE A 124 -9.61 5.40 -13.44
CA ILE A 124 -10.84 4.78 -12.94
C ILE A 124 -12.05 5.64 -13.27
N ILE A 125 -11.99 6.94 -13.00
CA ILE A 125 -13.07 7.89 -13.34
C ILE A 125 -13.34 7.91 -14.86
N ALA A 126 -12.30 7.97 -15.67
CA ALA A 126 -12.44 7.95 -17.13
C ALA A 126 -13.08 6.64 -17.61
N TYR A 127 -12.68 5.51 -17.04
CA TYR A 127 -13.27 4.19 -17.36
C TYR A 127 -14.76 4.14 -17.00
N ILE A 128 -15.13 4.58 -15.80
CA ILE A 128 -16.54 4.61 -15.35
C ILE A 128 -17.37 5.52 -16.25
N ARG A 129 -16.85 6.70 -16.60
CA ARG A 129 -17.53 7.61 -17.55
C ARG A 129 -17.76 6.94 -18.91
N ALA A 130 -16.76 6.25 -19.44
CA ALA A 130 -16.91 5.52 -20.70
C ALA A 130 -17.95 4.39 -20.58
N MET A 131 -18.03 3.71 -19.44
CA MET A 131 -19.10 2.72 -19.17
C MET A 131 -20.49 3.36 -19.19
N LEU A 132 -20.66 4.50 -18.53
CA LEU A 132 -21.94 5.22 -18.47
C LEU A 132 -22.36 5.78 -19.84
N MET A 133 -21.40 6.03 -20.72
CA MET A 133 -21.66 6.45 -22.12
C MET A 133 -21.79 5.25 -23.06
N GLU A 134 -21.92 4.03 -22.54
CA GLU A 134 -22.08 2.78 -23.30
C GLU A 134 -20.94 2.52 -24.32
N THR A 135 -19.75 3.11 -24.07
CA THR A 135 -18.57 2.88 -24.91
C THR A 135 -18.21 1.38 -24.94
N SER A 136 -17.88 0.87 -26.11
CA SER A 136 -17.45 -0.53 -26.30
C SER A 136 -16.28 -0.89 -25.39
N VAL A 137 -16.25 -2.11 -24.87
CA VAL A 137 -15.22 -2.56 -23.90
C VAL A 137 -13.80 -2.34 -24.44
N GLY A 138 -13.57 -2.58 -25.74
CA GLY A 138 -12.25 -2.40 -26.37
C GLY A 138 -11.80 -0.94 -26.50
N ASP A 139 -12.74 0.00 -26.43
CA ASP A 139 -12.46 1.44 -26.59
C ASP A 139 -12.40 2.19 -25.26
N ARG A 140 -12.62 1.48 -24.14
CA ARG A 140 -12.53 2.07 -22.81
C ARG A 140 -11.08 2.33 -22.40
N PRO A 141 -10.81 3.41 -21.64
CA PRO A 141 -9.48 3.67 -21.10
C PRO A 141 -8.95 2.49 -20.29
N THR A 142 -7.66 2.22 -20.41
CA THR A 142 -6.99 1.23 -19.55
C THR A 142 -6.82 1.78 -18.15
N ILE A 143 -6.92 0.89 -17.15
CA ILE A 143 -6.65 1.19 -15.75
C ILE A 143 -5.31 0.54 -15.41
N GLU A 144 -4.33 1.34 -15.03
CA GLU A 144 -2.97 0.88 -14.74
C GLU A 144 -2.64 1.01 -13.24
N PRO A 145 -1.78 0.12 -12.71
CA PRO A 145 -1.26 0.26 -11.36
C PRO A 145 -0.59 1.61 -11.15
N TYR A 146 -0.87 2.21 -10.01
CA TYR A 146 -0.41 3.55 -9.70
C TYR A 146 -0.21 3.73 -8.19
N PHE A 147 0.89 4.38 -7.83
CA PHE A 147 1.15 4.85 -6.47
C PHE A 147 1.46 6.34 -6.53
N LYS A 148 0.67 7.13 -5.81
CA LYS A 148 0.80 8.59 -5.78
C LYS A 148 2.21 9.01 -5.37
N GLY A 149 2.87 9.79 -6.23
CA GLY A 149 4.21 10.30 -5.98
C GLY A 149 5.37 9.35 -6.27
N PHE A 150 5.10 8.11 -6.68
CA PHE A 150 6.12 7.16 -7.09
C PHE A 150 6.76 7.58 -8.42
N LYS A 151 8.09 7.58 -8.47
CA LYS A 151 8.88 8.03 -9.63
C LYS A 151 9.59 6.88 -10.37
N GLY A 152 9.40 5.65 -9.91
CA GLY A 152 9.93 4.45 -10.56
C GLY A 152 9.04 3.95 -11.70
N THR A 153 9.22 2.69 -12.07
CA THR A 153 8.46 2.03 -13.13
C THR A 153 7.69 0.84 -12.62
N ILE A 154 6.48 0.63 -13.14
CA ILE A 154 5.64 -0.53 -12.88
C ILE A 154 5.40 -1.22 -14.23
N ARG A 155 5.72 -2.51 -14.33
CA ARG A 155 5.53 -3.29 -15.56
C ARG A 155 4.76 -4.57 -15.26
N ASN A 156 3.75 -4.86 -16.06
CA ASN A 156 3.10 -6.17 -16.03
C ASN A 156 4.04 -7.21 -16.66
N ILE A 157 4.40 -8.23 -15.92
CA ILE A 157 5.28 -9.34 -16.36
C ILE A 157 4.52 -10.64 -16.62
N ALA A 158 3.21 -10.70 -16.33
CA ALA A 158 2.39 -11.90 -16.60
C ALA A 158 2.08 -12.06 -18.09
N ALA A 159 2.11 -10.98 -18.86
CA ALA A 159 1.74 -10.99 -20.29
C ALA A 159 2.65 -11.85 -21.19
N ALA A 160 3.84 -12.25 -20.72
CA ALA A 160 4.78 -13.11 -21.48
C ALA A 160 4.50 -14.62 -21.34
N SER A 161 3.62 -15.06 -20.42
CA SER A 161 3.33 -16.47 -20.16
C SER A 161 1.85 -16.80 -19.94
N ALA A 162 0.94 -15.96 -20.47
CA ALA A 162 -0.48 -16.05 -20.18
C ALA A 162 -1.14 -17.30 -20.80
N THR A 163 -1.24 -18.36 -20.02
CA THR A 163 -2.39 -19.26 -20.05
C THR A 163 -3.59 -18.49 -19.47
N SER A 164 -4.74 -18.55 -20.11
CA SER A 164 -5.96 -17.87 -19.68
C SER A 164 -6.27 -18.19 -18.20
N GLY A 165 -6.31 -17.17 -17.34
CA GLY A 165 -6.55 -17.31 -15.91
C GLY A 165 -5.35 -17.02 -15.01
N ALA A 166 -4.18 -16.70 -15.52
CA ALA A 166 -3.03 -16.32 -14.71
C ALA A 166 -3.25 -14.96 -14.03
N SER A 167 -3.03 -14.90 -12.73
CA SER A 167 -3.05 -13.65 -11.95
C SER A 167 -2.04 -12.65 -12.51
N ALA A 168 -2.41 -11.38 -12.61
CA ALA A 168 -1.51 -10.32 -13.04
C ALA A 168 -0.31 -10.22 -12.08
N LYS A 169 0.90 -10.17 -12.65
CA LYS A 169 2.13 -9.97 -11.88
C LYS A 169 2.81 -8.69 -12.32
N TYR A 170 3.19 -7.87 -11.36
CA TYR A 170 3.82 -6.59 -11.62
C TYR A 170 5.24 -6.55 -11.07
N LEU A 171 6.16 -6.02 -11.87
CA LEU A 171 7.53 -5.72 -11.47
C LEU A 171 7.62 -4.22 -11.19
N ILE A 172 7.87 -3.88 -9.94
CA ILE A 172 8.04 -2.50 -9.48
C ILE A 172 9.54 -2.24 -9.32
N LYS A 173 10.06 -1.24 -10.03
CA LYS A 173 11.47 -0.86 -9.98
C LYS A 173 11.61 0.59 -9.53
N GLY A 174 12.55 0.82 -8.63
CA GLY A 174 13.04 2.14 -8.30
C GLY A 174 13.96 2.71 -9.40
N THR A 175 14.62 3.81 -9.09
CA THR A 175 15.58 4.48 -9.97
C THR A 175 16.88 4.76 -9.25
N TYR A 176 17.98 4.74 -10.01
CA TYR A 176 19.31 5.08 -9.52
C TYR A 176 20.13 5.76 -10.61
N GLU A 177 21.17 6.45 -10.22
CA GLU A 177 22.15 7.11 -11.11
C GLU A 177 23.56 6.66 -10.71
N ILE A 178 24.40 6.42 -11.71
CA ILE A 178 25.82 6.21 -11.51
C ILE A 178 26.49 7.59 -11.50
N VAL A 179 26.93 8.03 -10.32
CA VAL A 179 27.51 9.38 -10.14
C VAL A 179 29.00 9.39 -10.42
N ALA A 180 29.70 8.28 -10.14
CA ALA A 180 31.13 8.09 -10.39
C ALA A 180 31.44 6.59 -10.46
N ASP A 181 32.68 6.21 -10.81
CA ASP A 181 33.10 4.81 -10.97
C ASP A 181 32.70 3.88 -9.83
N ARG A 182 32.72 4.34 -8.58
CA ARG A 182 32.31 3.56 -7.39
C ARG A 182 31.23 4.22 -6.56
N LYS A 183 30.40 5.06 -7.18
CA LYS A 183 29.37 5.82 -6.48
C LYS A 183 28.04 5.79 -7.22
N VAL A 184 27.05 5.20 -6.58
CA VAL A 184 25.66 5.12 -7.07
C VAL A 184 24.78 5.96 -6.14
N ARG A 185 23.86 6.73 -6.73
CA ARG A 185 22.81 7.45 -6.01
C ARG A 185 21.49 6.77 -6.32
N ILE A 186 20.83 6.24 -5.31
CA ILE A 186 19.47 5.72 -5.43
C ILE A 186 18.52 6.90 -5.22
N THR A 187 17.69 7.19 -6.21
CA THR A 187 16.76 8.33 -6.21
C THR A 187 15.33 7.92 -5.93
N GLU A 188 15.01 6.63 -6.12
CA GLU A 188 13.69 6.07 -5.84
C GLU A 188 13.84 4.59 -5.44
N LEU A 189 13.23 4.19 -4.33
CA LEU A 189 13.13 2.79 -3.95
C LEU A 189 11.83 2.17 -4.52
N PRO A 190 11.79 0.87 -4.79
CA PRO A 190 10.53 0.20 -5.11
C PRO A 190 9.49 0.41 -4.00
N VAL A 191 8.21 0.51 -4.39
CA VAL A 191 7.12 0.61 -3.41
C VAL A 191 7.10 -0.63 -2.52
N GLY A 192 6.93 -0.42 -1.22
CA GLY A 192 6.98 -1.49 -0.21
C GLY A 192 8.39 -1.79 0.30
N THR A 193 9.42 -1.14 -0.27
CA THR A 193 10.78 -1.16 0.28
C THR A 193 11.00 0.17 1.02
N TRP A 194 11.06 0.09 2.34
CA TRP A 194 11.21 1.28 3.17
C TRP A 194 12.68 1.70 3.26
N THR A 195 12.91 2.98 3.49
CA THR A 195 14.27 3.55 3.43
C THR A 195 15.18 2.96 4.50
N ASP A 196 14.69 2.83 5.72
CA ASP A 196 15.46 2.29 6.84
C ASP A 196 15.77 0.80 6.65
N ASP A 197 14.80 0.01 6.19
CA ASP A 197 15.00 -1.42 5.91
C ASP A 197 16.04 -1.62 4.81
N TYR A 198 16.00 -0.79 3.77
CA TYR A 198 16.97 -0.87 2.69
C TYR A 198 18.37 -0.45 3.14
N LYS A 199 18.47 0.56 4.00
CA LYS A 199 19.71 0.96 4.62
C LYS A 199 20.30 -0.16 5.47
N GLU A 200 19.50 -0.78 6.32
CA GLU A 200 19.90 -1.93 7.15
C GLU A 200 20.38 -3.11 6.28
N PHE A 201 19.66 -3.39 5.19
CA PHE A 201 20.08 -4.40 4.22
C PHE A 201 21.48 -4.12 3.65
N LEU A 202 21.75 -2.87 3.26
CA LEU A 202 23.09 -2.48 2.75
C LEU A 202 24.18 -2.59 3.82
N GLU A 203 23.88 -2.18 5.04
CA GLU A 203 24.80 -2.29 6.18
C GLU A 203 25.16 -3.77 6.46
N LYS A 204 24.18 -4.66 6.48
CA LYS A 204 24.40 -6.11 6.62
C LYS A 204 25.26 -6.70 5.49
N LEU A 205 25.16 -6.20 4.27
CA LEU A 205 26.03 -6.65 3.18
C LEU A 205 27.52 -6.25 3.40
N MET A 206 27.78 -5.15 4.11
CA MET A 206 29.14 -4.73 4.44
C MET A 206 29.72 -5.51 5.61
N GLU A 207 28.89 -6.06 6.49
CA GLU A 207 29.30 -6.84 7.68
C GLU A 207 29.60 -8.31 7.37
N VAL A 208 29.42 -8.79 6.15
CA VAL A 208 29.74 -10.19 5.79
C VAL A 208 31.24 -10.40 6.05
N PRO A 209 31.64 -11.29 7.00
CA PRO A 209 33.03 -11.52 7.30
C PRO A 209 33.75 -12.01 6.04
N ALA A 210 34.91 -11.45 5.74
CA ALA A 210 35.80 -12.03 4.75
C ALA A 210 35.95 -13.52 5.07
N ALA A 211 35.55 -14.36 4.12
CA ALA A 211 35.59 -15.82 4.28
C ALA A 211 36.94 -16.20 4.91
N SER A 212 36.88 -16.89 6.05
CA SER A 212 38.05 -17.26 6.81
C SER A 212 39.02 -18.04 5.92
N GLU A 213 40.23 -17.56 5.75
CA GLU A 213 41.36 -18.23 5.04
C GLU A 213 41.79 -19.57 5.68
N LYS A 214 40.93 -20.22 6.49
CA LYS A 214 41.23 -21.43 7.24
C LYS A 214 41.09 -22.75 6.47
N ASP A 215 40.68 -22.74 5.23
CA ASP A 215 40.52 -23.99 4.45
C ASP A 215 41.61 -24.24 3.39
N LYS A 216 42.74 -23.49 3.38
CA LYS A 216 43.84 -23.74 2.47
C LYS A 216 45.02 -24.55 3.02
N ASP A 217 44.97 -25.00 4.28
CA ASP A 217 46.12 -25.70 4.88
C ASP A 217 45.86 -27.16 5.33
N LYS A 218 44.96 -27.86 4.67
CA LYS A 218 44.80 -29.34 4.85
C LYS A 218 45.00 -30.12 3.58
N GLY A 219 46.04 -29.80 2.82
CA GLY A 219 46.32 -30.47 1.55
C GLY A 219 47.78 -30.78 1.30
N LYS A 220 48.65 -30.93 2.34
CA LYS A 220 50.00 -31.45 2.18
C LYS A 220 50.40 -32.30 3.38
N GLY A 221 50.44 -33.58 3.20
CA GLY A 221 51.16 -34.44 4.13
C GLY A 221 50.54 -35.82 4.35
N LYS A 222 50.78 -36.72 3.40
CA LYS A 222 51.17 -38.12 3.66
C LYS A 222 51.45 -38.83 2.33
N GLY A 223 52.66 -38.65 1.86
CA GLY A 223 53.34 -39.65 1.04
C GLY A 223 54.43 -40.23 1.90
N GLY A 224 54.61 -41.52 1.86
CA GLY A 224 55.80 -42.16 2.40
C GLY A 224 55.51 -43.38 3.25
N ASP A 225 55.81 -44.46 2.67
CA ASP A 225 56.15 -45.83 3.06
C ASP A 225 55.08 -46.86 2.98
#